data_2a9aa6997cf18296f76c7ae57c4219b2
#
_entry.id   2a9aa6997cf18296f76c7ae57c4219b2
#
_cell.length_a   1.000
_cell.length_b   1.000
_cell.length_c   1.000
_cell.angle_alpha   90.00
_cell.angle_beta   90.00
_cell.angle_gamma   90.00
#
_symmetry.space_group_name_H-M   'P 1'
#
loop_
_entity.id
_entity.type
_entity.pdbx_description
1 polymer ?
#
loop_
_entity_poly.entity_id
_entity_poly.type
_entity_poly.pdbx_seq_one_letter_code
_entity_poly.pdbx_strand_id
1 'polypeptide(L)'
;MTVDLSWLATYRSSEPHFGLERMEAILALRGNPHLVCPVIHLAGTNGKGSTLAHLRSLLEVRGLRVGVFSSPYLVTFNEQIGINGVPISDKDLEDYLALYRDLLERNSSDQTLLGLTEFELITAMAFDYFAAEKPDVVIMEVGMGGRLDSTNVCQPILTAITTIGLDHVALLGPDVASIAREKAGIIKEKIPVLLGRIELEAQEVIVQEAHRLSAPVEVLGQDFLVCYQESLVDGEVFTYQSQNRSEVQLKTGLLGLYQVDNAGLALALCDAFFQERGLSLLSQDEIIQAWSQVQWPGRLEIISTQPLIILDGAHNPHAVSPLIETLQERYAQLDKQVLFTCIQTKAIEEMLDLWLELEGSQLTLTTFEDPRAYSVKETQEIALQKGLPHQEWKLFLTNYIEKESQQSDLLLVTGSLYFLAQVRAFLIEKISRR
;
A
#
# COMPACT_ATOMS: atom_id res chain seq x y z
N MET A 1 -24.05 10.57 -4.63
CA MET A 1 -24.72 9.52 -3.82
C MET A 1 -23.63 8.55 -3.41
N THR A 2 -23.64 8.04 -2.20
CA THR A 2 -22.68 6.99 -1.79
C THR A 2 -23.21 5.64 -2.24
N VAL A 3 -22.38 4.82 -2.84
CA VAL A 3 -22.70 3.45 -3.29
C VAL A 3 -23.19 2.62 -2.09
N ASP A 4 -24.28 1.86 -2.26
CA ASP A 4 -24.76 0.93 -1.22
C ASP A 4 -23.91 -0.35 -1.23
N LEU A 5 -23.01 -0.46 -0.27
CA LEU A 5 -22.12 -1.61 -0.06
C LEU A 5 -22.72 -2.67 0.90
N SER A 6 -23.97 -2.51 1.36
CA SER A 6 -24.55 -3.39 2.38
C SER A 6 -24.54 -4.87 1.98
N TRP A 7 -24.83 -5.18 0.72
CA TRP A 7 -24.75 -6.54 0.20
C TRP A 7 -23.31 -7.10 0.27
N LEU A 8 -22.33 -6.33 -0.21
CA LEU A 8 -20.92 -6.75 -0.20
C LEU A 8 -20.40 -6.94 1.23
N ALA A 9 -20.86 -6.10 2.16
CA ALA A 9 -20.50 -6.22 3.56
C ALA A 9 -20.96 -7.54 4.21
N THR A 10 -21.96 -8.22 3.66
CA THR A 10 -22.38 -9.56 4.15
C THR A 10 -21.33 -10.63 3.91
N TYR A 11 -20.36 -10.37 3.03
CA TYR A 11 -19.23 -11.25 2.71
C TYR A 11 -17.96 -10.92 3.52
N ARG A 12 -18.03 -9.96 4.45
CA ARG A 12 -16.94 -9.69 5.39
C ARG A 12 -16.77 -10.86 6.32
N SER A 13 -15.60 -11.47 6.30
CA SER A 13 -15.22 -12.51 7.24
C SER A 13 -14.22 -11.96 8.26
N SER A 14 -14.34 -12.41 9.51
CA SER A 14 -13.33 -12.16 10.54
C SER A 14 -12.05 -12.99 10.31
N GLU A 15 -12.17 -14.08 9.55
CA GLU A 15 -11.07 -14.98 9.22
C GLU A 15 -10.85 -14.99 7.70
N PRO A 16 -9.59 -14.89 7.23
CA PRO A 16 -9.29 -15.03 5.82
C PRO A 16 -9.52 -16.47 5.36
N HIS A 17 -10.18 -16.59 4.22
CA HIS A 17 -10.37 -17.88 3.55
C HIS A 17 -9.32 -18.03 2.45
N PHE A 18 -8.25 -18.76 2.73
CA PHE A 18 -7.20 -19.03 1.74
C PHE A 18 -7.64 -20.06 0.70
N GLY A 19 -7.12 -19.93 -0.52
CA GLY A 19 -7.40 -20.79 -1.67
C GLY A 19 -7.81 -19.98 -2.87
N LEU A 20 -7.49 -20.48 -4.07
CA LEU A 20 -7.79 -19.80 -5.34
C LEU A 20 -9.02 -20.39 -6.04
N GLU A 21 -9.52 -21.52 -5.58
CA GLU A 21 -10.58 -22.30 -6.24
C GLU A 21 -11.88 -21.49 -6.40
N ARG A 22 -12.25 -20.68 -5.39
CA ARG A 22 -13.42 -19.81 -5.45
C ARG A 22 -13.24 -18.68 -6.46
N MET A 23 -12.03 -18.09 -6.48
CA MET A 23 -11.66 -17.07 -7.47
C MET A 23 -11.69 -17.62 -8.89
N GLU A 24 -11.10 -18.80 -9.12
CA GLU A 24 -11.12 -19.48 -10.42
C GLU A 24 -12.55 -19.79 -10.85
N ALA A 25 -13.39 -20.30 -9.95
CA ALA A 25 -14.79 -20.61 -10.24
C ALA A 25 -15.61 -19.36 -10.61
N ILE A 26 -15.54 -18.29 -9.82
CA ILE A 26 -16.31 -17.07 -10.11
C ILE A 26 -15.84 -16.38 -11.39
N LEU A 27 -14.53 -16.35 -11.64
CA LEU A 27 -13.96 -15.77 -12.86
C LEU A 27 -14.29 -16.60 -14.10
N ALA A 28 -14.35 -17.95 -13.99
CA ALA A 28 -14.80 -18.83 -15.07
C ALA A 28 -16.24 -18.52 -15.49
N LEU A 29 -17.14 -18.25 -14.55
CA LEU A 29 -18.51 -17.82 -14.85
C LEU A 29 -18.58 -16.47 -15.59
N ARG A 30 -17.52 -15.67 -15.51
CA ARG A 30 -17.35 -14.39 -16.21
C ARG A 30 -16.50 -14.49 -17.49
N GLY A 31 -16.10 -15.68 -17.90
CA GLY A 31 -15.28 -15.90 -19.10
C GLY A 31 -13.79 -15.61 -18.91
N ASN A 32 -13.28 -15.72 -17.67
CA ASN A 32 -11.88 -15.54 -17.29
C ASN A 32 -11.31 -14.12 -17.58
N PRO A 33 -11.94 -13.04 -17.09
CA PRO A 33 -11.53 -11.66 -17.37
C PRO A 33 -10.10 -11.35 -16.88
N HIS A 34 -9.59 -12.07 -15.87
CA HIS A 34 -8.23 -11.93 -15.32
C HIS A 34 -7.12 -12.28 -16.33
N LEU A 35 -7.44 -12.88 -17.47
CA LEU A 35 -6.50 -13.25 -18.54
C LEU A 35 -6.48 -12.24 -19.70
N VAL A 36 -7.28 -11.17 -19.66
CA VAL A 36 -7.47 -10.23 -20.78
C VAL A 36 -6.38 -9.18 -20.86
N CYS A 37 -6.01 -8.58 -19.70
CA CYS A 37 -5.06 -7.46 -19.65
C CYS A 37 -3.67 -7.92 -19.22
N PRO A 38 -2.59 -7.28 -19.70
CA PRO A 38 -1.27 -7.45 -19.14
C PRO A 38 -1.25 -6.98 -17.69
N VAL A 39 -0.61 -7.74 -16.78
CA VAL A 39 -0.57 -7.43 -15.35
C VAL A 39 0.86 -7.29 -14.86
N ILE A 40 1.15 -6.24 -14.09
CA ILE A 40 2.32 -6.14 -13.20
C ILE A 40 1.81 -6.44 -11.79
N HIS A 41 2.32 -7.50 -11.15
CA HIS A 41 1.82 -7.99 -9.88
C HIS A 41 2.77 -7.66 -8.74
N LEU A 42 2.29 -6.93 -7.73
CA LEU A 42 3.10 -6.38 -6.63
C LEU A 42 2.75 -7.04 -5.30
N ALA A 43 3.72 -7.71 -4.67
CA ALA A 43 3.64 -8.16 -3.29
C ALA A 43 4.65 -7.40 -2.40
N GLY A 44 4.55 -7.59 -1.09
CA GLY A 44 5.46 -7.02 -0.12
C GLY A 44 4.80 -6.80 1.24
N THR A 45 5.57 -6.60 2.28
CA THR A 45 5.03 -6.21 3.59
C THR A 45 4.64 -4.74 3.53
N ASN A 46 5.58 -3.85 3.26
CA ASN A 46 5.38 -2.41 3.12
C ASN A 46 5.80 -1.93 1.73
N GLY A 47 5.46 -0.71 1.33
CA GLY A 47 5.92 -0.08 0.09
C GLY A 47 5.09 -0.40 -1.17
N LYS A 48 4.20 -1.40 -1.16
CA LYS A 48 3.39 -1.78 -2.34
C LYS A 48 2.68 -0.59 -2.99
N GLY A 49 1.81 0.09 -2.24
CA GLY A 49 1.03 1.23 -2.75
C GLY A 49 1.91 2.41 -3.20
N SER A 50 3.05 2.68 -2.52
CA SER A 50 4.01 3.72 -2.95
C SER A 50 4.70 3.34 -4.26
N THR A 51 5.19 2.11 -4.38
CA THR A 51 5.78 1.59 -5.63
C THR A 51 4.76 1.63 -6.78
N LEU A 52 3.51 1.22 -6.49
CA LEU A 52 2.40 1.30 -7.43
C LEU A 52 2.17 2.75 -7.91
N ALA A 53 2.11 3.72 -6.99
CA ALA A 53 1.88 5.12 -7.33
C ALA A 53 3.00 5.70 -8.21
N HIS A 54 4.27 5.43 -7.87
CA HIS A 54 5.42 5.83 -8.67
C HIS A 54 5.40 5.16 -10.06
N LEU A 55 5.15 3.84 -10.13
CA LEU A 55 5.11 3.09 -11.38
C LEU A 55 3.97 3.59 -12.29
N ARG A 56 2.77 3.78 -11.73
CA ARG A 56 1.63 4.31 -12.48
C ARG A 56 1.98 5.62 -13.16
N SER A 57 2.52 6.59 -12.43
CA SER A 57 2.85 7.91 -13.00
C SER A 57 3.92 7.85 -14.10
N LEU A 58 4.91 6.93 -13.98
CA LEU A 58 5.90 6.68 -15.02
C LEU A 58 5.30 6.10 -16.30
N LEU A 59 4.30 5.24 -16.19
CA LEU A 59 3.62 4.67 -17.34
C LEU A 59 2.67 5.69 -18.00
N GLU A 60 1.97 6.47 -17.18
CA GLU A 60 1.01 7.48 -17.63
C GLU A 60 1.69 8.65 -18.39
N VAL A 61 2.92 9.03 -18.06
CA VAL A 61 3.63 10.14 -18.75
C VAL A 61 3.83 9.86 -20.25
N ARG A 62 3.84 8.59 -20.66
CA ARG A 62 3.84 8.16 -22.07
C ARG A 62 2.45 7.96 -22.67
N GLY A 63 1.41 8.38 -21.97
CA GLY A 63 0.02 8.30 -22.44
C GLY A 63 -0.59 6.91 -22.35
N LEU A 64 0.03 5.97 -21.63
CA LEU A 64 -0.56 4.64 -21.38
C LEU A 64 -1.79 4.76 -20.48
N ARG A 65 -2.82 3.96 -20.78
CA ARG A 65 -3.94 3.73 -19.87
C ARG A 65 -3.54 2.68 -18.84
N VAL A 66 -3.41 3.07 -17.59
CA VAL A 66 -2.94 2.21 -16.50
C VAL A 66 -4.09 1.89 -15.56
N GLY A 67 -4.48 0.62 -15.53
CA GLY A 67 -5.39 0.09 -14.51
C GLY A 67 -4.66 -0.10 -13.18
N VAL A 68 -5.34 0.14 -12.07
CA VAL A 68 -4.79 -0.02 -10.73
C VAL A 68 -5.80 -0.75 -9.84
N PHE A 69 -5.35 -1.82 -9.18
CA PHE A 69 -6.05 -2.44 -8.06
C PHE A 69 -5.19 -2.32 -6.81
N SER A 70 -5.73 -1.72 -5.75
CA SER A 70 -5.02 -1.51 -4.48
C SER A 70 -5.93 -1.68 -3.28
N SER A 71 -5.35 -2.02 -2.12
CA SER A 71 -6.11 -2.18 -0.88
C SER A 71 -5.22 -1.89 0.36
N PRO A 72 -5.82 -1.46 1.47
CA PRO A 72 -7.18 -0.96 1.60
C PRO A 72 -7.34 0.47 1.02
N TYR A 73 -8.58 0.90 0.81
CA TYR A 73 -8.88 2.29 0.48
C TYR A 73 -8.74 3.22 1.69
N LEU A 74 -8.51 4.51 1.45
CA LEU A 74 -8.38 5.51 2.52
C LEU A 74 -9.59 6.47 2.59
N VAL A 75 -10.14 6.89 1.46
CA VAL A 75 -11.23 7.87 1.42
C VAL A 75 -12.54 7.22 0.97
N THR A 76 -12.55 6.57 -0.19
CA THR A 76 -13.73 5.92 -0.74
C THR A 76 -13.44 4.50 -1.19
N PHE A 77 -14.42 3.63 -1.10
CA PHE A 77 -14.32 2.24 -1.52
C PHE A 77 -13.88 2.11 -2.99
N ASN A 78 -14.32 3.04 -3.83
CA ASN A 78 -14.01 3.11 -5.26
C ASN A 78 -12.51 3.17 -5.56
N GLU A 79 -11.69 3.72 -4.64
CA GLU A 79 -10.24 3.88 -4.83
C GLU A 79 -9.52 2.56 -5.09
N GLN A 80 -10.12 1.43 -4.68
CA GLN A 80 -9.50 0.12 -4.87
C GLN A 80 -9.38 -0.28 -6.34
N ILE A 81 -10.23 0.27 -7.22
CA ILE A 81 -10.25 0.02 -8.66
C ILE A 81 -10.18 1.36 -9.38
N GLY A 82 -9.18 1.57 -10.21
CA GLY A 82 -9.07 2.83 -10.94
C GLY A 82 -8.33 2.71 -12.26
N ILE A 83 -8.47 3.72 -13.10
CA ILE A 83 -7.71 3.89 -14.34
C ILE A 83 -7.12 5.29 -14.37
N ASN A 84 -5.81 5.41 -14.58
CA ASN A 84 -5.07 6.67 -14.61
C ASN A 84 -5.35 7.54 -13.37
N GLY A 85 -5.37 6.92 -12.19
CA GLY A 85 -5.61 7.61 -10.92
C GLY A 85 -7.05 8.07 -10.68
N VAL A 86 -7.98 7.77 -11.61
CA VAL A 86 -9.41 8.04 -11.43
C VAL A 86 -10.09 6.77 -10.93
N PRO A 87 -10.68 6.80 -9.72
CA PRO A 87 -11.44 5.67 -9.19
C PRO A 87 -12.61 5.28 -10.10
N ILE A 88 -13.00 4.00 -10.04
CA ILE A 88 -14.23 3.51 -10.69
C ILE A 88 -15.41 4.40 -10.28
N SER A 89 -16.28 4.72 -11.23
CA SER A 89 -17.45 5.56 -10.93
C SER A 89 -18.43 4.85 -10.00
N ASP A 90 -19.21 5.62 -9.21
CA ASP A 90 -20.29 5.07 -8.38
C ASP A 90 -21.22 4.18 -9.21
N LYS A 91 -21.58 4.67 -10.41
CA LYS A 91 -22.48 3.95 -11.33
C LYS A 91 -21.88 2.61 -11.78
N ASP A 92 -20.63 2.59 -12.22
CA ASP A 92 -20.01 1.34 -12.70
C ASP A 92 -19.85 0.35 -11.55
N LEU A 93 -19.47 0.84 -10.34
CA LEU A 93 -19.40 -0.01 -9.16
C LEU A 93 -20.77 -0.59 -8.79
N GLU A 94 -21.85 0.20 -8.82
CA GLU A 94 -23.22 -0.27 -8.59
C GLU A 94 -23.65 -1.31 -9.65
N ASP A 95 -23.30 -1.08 -10.92
CA ASP A 95 -23.59 -2.02 -12.02
C ASP A 95 -22.87 -3.37 -11.79
N TYR A 96 -21.59 -3.37 -11.37
CA TYR A 96 -20.85 -4.59 -11.03
C TYR A 96 -21.39 -5.28 -9.77
N LEU A 97 -21.76 -4.53 -8.73
CA LEU A 97 -22.38 -5.09 -7.54
C LEU A 97 -23.70 -5.82 -7.88
N ALA A 98 -24.54 -5.21 -8.72
CA ALA A 98 -25.78 -5.81 -9.18
C ALA A 98 -25.52 -7.07 -10.04
N LEU A 99 -24.55 -7.01 -10.95
CA LEU A 99 -24.13 -8.12 -11.81
C LEU A 99 -23.67 -9.34 -10.99
N TYR A 100 -22.80 -9.12 -10.00
CA TYR A 100 -22.25 -10.20 -9.18
C TYR A 100 -23.29 -10.76 -8.20
N ARG A 101 -24.22 -9.94 -7.71
CA ARG A 101 -25.37 -10.40 -6.93
C ARG A 101 -26.22 -11.38 -7.76
N ASP A 102 -26.65 -10.99 -8.95
CA ASP A 102 -27.44 -11.84 -9.85
C ASP A 102 -26.67 -13.10 -10.26
N LEU A 103 -25.37 -12.99 -10.51
CA LEU A 103 -24.50 -14.13 -10.84
C LEU A 103 -24.49 -15.17 -9.71
N LEU A 104 -24.32 -14.75 -8.45
CA LEU A 104 -24.28 -15.63 -7.30
C LEU A 104 -25.65 -16.22 -6.98
N GLU A 105 -26.74 -15.46 -7.14
CA GLU A 105 -28.11 -15.97 -6.96
C GLU A 105 -28.42 -17.09 -7.97
N ARG A 106 -28.05 -16.93 -9.25
CA ARG A 106 -28.25 -17.95 -10.29
C ARG A 106 -27.39 -19.19 -10.10
N ASN A 107 -26.24 -19.06 -9.45
CA ASN A 107 -25.31 -20.16 -9.19
C ASN A 107 -25.29 -20.59 -7.73
N SER A 108 -26.36 -20.33 -6.98
CA SER A 108 -26.46 -20.60 -5.53
C SER A 108 -26.30 -22.07 -5.12
N SER A 109 -26.43 -23.00 -6.07
CA SER A 109 -26.19 -24.45 -5.87
C SER A 109 -24.72 -24.86 -6.06
N ASP A 110 -23.87 -23.98 -6.58
CA ASP A 110 -22.45 -24.28 -6.75
C ASP A 110 -21.71 -24.21 -5.41
N GLN A 111 -21.32 -25.39 -4.92
CA GLN A 111 -20.61 -25.52 -3.66
C GLN A 111 -19.22 -24.88 -3.66
N THR A 112 -18.60 -24.69 -4.82
CA THR A 112 -17.29 -24.05 -4.96
C THR A 112 -17.35 -22.56 -4.59
N LEU A 113 -18.50 -21.91 -4.79
CA LEU A 113 -18.70 -20.49 -4.47
C LEU A 113 -19.04 -20.24 -2.99
N LEU A 114 -19.20 -21.30 -2.18
CA LEU A 114 -19.49 -21.11 -0.76
C LEU A 114 -18.30 -20.51 -0.02
N GLY A 115 -18.60 -19.54 0.85
CA GLY A 115 -17.60 -18.88 1.67
C GLY A 115 -16.75 -17.86 0.91
N LEU A 116 -17.21 -17.36 -0.24
CA LEU A 116 -16.62 -16.18 -0.89
C LEU A 116 -16.51 -15.04 0.11
N THR A 117 -15.44 -14.27 -0.01
CA THR A 117 -15.15 -13.11 0.84
C THR A 117 -15.37 -11.79 0.08
N GLU A 118 -15.54 -10.69 0.82
CA GLU A 118 -15.60 -9.33 0.25
C GLU A 118 -14.40 -9.06 -0.66
N PHE A 119 -13.17 -9.47 -0.24
CA PHE A 119 -11.96 -9.24 -1.01
C PHE A 119 -11.91 -10.06 -2.31
N GLU A 120 -12.40 -11.31 -2.31
CA GLU A 120 -12.53 -12.11 -3.52
C GLU A 120 -13.51 -11.47 -4.51
N LEU A 121 -14.65 -10.97 -4.02
CA LEU A 121 -15.65 -10.33 -4.88
C LEU A 121 -15.13 -9.03 -5.50
N ILE A 122 -14.51 -8.14 -4.71
CA ILE A 122 -13.97 -6.90 -5.28
C ILE A 122 -12.81 -7.17 -6.25
N THR A 123 -11.98 -8.18 -5.99
CA THR A 123 -10.91 -8.62 -6.90
C THR A 123 -11.48 -9.13 -8.22
N ALA A 124 -12.55 -9.94 -8.18
CA ALA A 124 -13.22 -10.43 -9.39
C ALA A 124 -13.87 -9.30 -10.18
N MET A 125 -14.55 -8.35 -9.51
CA MET A 125 -15.10 -7.14 -10.15
C MET A 125 -14.00 -6.29 -10.80
N ALA A 126 -12.84 -6.15 -10.14
CA ALA A 126 -11.70 -5.41 -10.70
C ALA A 126 -11.21 -6.03 -12.00
N PHE A 127 -11.04 -7.36 -12.06
CA PHE A 127 -10.67 -8.03 -13.29
C PHE A 127 -11.70 -7.85 -14.41
N ASP A 128 -13.00 -7.95 -14.09
CA ASP A 128 -14.08 -7.70 -15.04
C ASP A 128 -14.07 -6.26 -15.58
N TYR A 129 -13.89 -5.27 -14.67
CA TYR A 129 -13.80 -3.87 -15.04
C TYR A 129 -12.62 -3.61 -15.98
N PHE A 130 -11.43 -4.13 -15.64
CA PHE A 130 -10.26 -3.97 -16.51
C PHE A 130 -10.41 -4.69 -17.85
N ALA A 131 -11.04 -5.87 -17.88
CA ALA A 131 -11.31 -6.57 -19.13
C ALA A 131 -12.28 -5.80 -20.05
N ALA A 132 -13.25 -5.07 -19.47
CA ALA A 132 -14.17 -4.20 -20.22
C ALA A 132 -13.47 -2.91 -20.69
N GLU A 133 -12.71 -2.26 -19.83
CA GLU A 133 -12.05 -0.98 -20.08
C GLU A 133 -10.77 -1.11 -20.92
N LYS A 134 -10.11 -2.28 -20.91
CA LYS A 134 -8.91 -2.60 -21.69
C LYS A 134 -7.79 -1.57 -21.53
N PRO A 135 -7.29 -1.34 -20.30
CA PRO A 135 -6.08 -0.56 -20.12
C PRO A 135 -4.88 -1.25 -20.79
N ASP A 136 -3.83 -0.48 -21.09
CA ASP A 136 -2.60 -1.00 -21.70
C ASP A 136 -1.84 -1.94 -20.76
N VAL A 137 -1.97 -1.70 -19.46
CA VAL A 137 -1.42 -2.52 -18.38
C VAL A 137 -2.23 -2.30 -17.08
N VAL A 138 -2.28 -3.33 -16.24
CA VAL A 138 -2.87 -3.27 -14.90
C VAL A 138 -1.79 -3.51 -13.86
N ILE A 139 -1.70 -2.65 -12.86
CA ILE A 139 -0.86 -2.87 -11.67
C ILE A 139 -1.77 -3.45 -10.59
N MET A 140 -1.53 -4.71 -10.22
CA MET A 140 -2.30 -5.43 -9.20
C MET A 140 -1.51 -5.49 -7.89
N GLU A 141 -2.02 -4.87 -6.84
CA GLU A 141 -1.48 -4.98 -5.49
C GLU A 141 -2.06 -6.21 -4.79
N VAL A 142 -1.20 -7.08 -4.27
CA VAL A 142 -1.57 -8.19 -3.38
C VAL A 142 -2.19 -7.65 -2.10
N GLY A 143 -3.33 -8.18 -1.70
CA GLY A 143 -3.98 -7.81 -0.45
C GLY A 143 -3.20 -8.31 0.76
N MET A 144 -2.89 -9.62 0.80
CA MET A 144 -2.15 -10.24 1.90
C MET A 144 -1.40 -11.48 1.44
N GLY A 145 -0.15 -11.63 1.90
CA GLY A 145 0.68 -12.78 1.53
C GLY A 145 1.13 -12.70 0.08
N GLY A 146 0.62 -13.57 -0.76
CA GLY A 146 0.88 -13.64 -2.19
C GLY A 146 0.39 -14.95 -2.80
N ARG A 147 0.90 -16.09 -2.35
CA ARG A 147 0.64 -17.42 -2.92
C ARG A 147 -0.85 -17.77 -3.02
N LEU A 148 -1.62 -17.47 -2.00
CA LEU A 148 -3.06 -17.75 -1.90
C LEU A 148 -3.92 -16.48 -1.90
N ASP A 149 -3.33 -15.33 -2.27
CA ASP A 149 -4.07 -14.09 -2.42
C ASP A 149 -5.00 -14.14 -3.63
N SER A 150 -6.18 -13.55 -3.51
CA SER A 150 -7.20 -13.55 -4.57
C SER A 150 -6.69 -12.96 -5.89
N THR A 151 -5.69 -12.06 -5.84
CA THR A 151 -5.08 -11.49 -7.05
C THR A 151 -4.17 -12.46 -7.80
N ASN A 152 -3.70 -13.55 -7.14
CA ASN A 152 -2.71 -14.47 -7.70
C ASN A 152 -3.25 -15.44 -8.78
N VAL A 153 -4.52 -15.31 -9.15
CA VAL A 153 -5.11 -15.97 -10.31
C VAL A 153 -4.65 -15.35 -11.63
N CYS A 154 -4.09 -14.15 -11.62
CA CYS A 154 -3.61 -13.47 -12.83
C CYS A 154 -2.37 -14.13 -13.43
N GLN A 155 -2.15 -13.88 -14.73
CA GLN A 155 -0.93 -14.23 -15.45
C GLN A 155 -0.12 -12.93 -15.66
N PRO A 156 0.81 -12.59 -14.74
CA PRO A 156 1.56 -11.36 -14.85
C PRO A 156 2.61 -11.42 -15.96
N ILE A 157 2.97 -10.25 -16.48
CA ILE A 157 4.12 -10.07 -17.38
C ILE A 157 5.37 -9.69 -16.60
N LEU A 158 5.21 -9.05 -15.43
CA LEU A 158 6.26 -8.71 -14.46
C LEU A 158 5.72 -8.91 -13.04
N THR A 159 6.59 -9.29 -12.13
CA THR A 159 6.28 -9.36 -10.71
C THR A 159 7.27 -8.54 -9.90
N ALA A 160 6.85 -8.04 -8.73
CA ALA A 160 7.79 -7.42 -7.79
C ALA A 160 7.44 -7.70 -6.34
N ILE A 161 8.47 -7.74 -5.51
CA ILE A 161 8.34 -7.86 -4.05
C ILE A 161 9.07 -6.67 -3.43
N THR A 162 8.34 -5.78 -2.76
CA THR A 162 8.86 -4.50 -2.29
C THR A 162 9.76 -4.66 -1.06
N THR A 163 9.21 -5.21 0.03
CA THR A 163 9.94 -5.48 1.27
C THR A 163 9.40 -6.75 1.93
N ILE A 164 10.21 -7.35 2.80
CA ILE A 164 9.80 -8.43 3.69
C ILE A 164 10.03 -7.98 5.14
N GLY A 165 9.03 -8.14 5.97
CA GLY A 165 9.09 -7.86 7.39
C GLY A 165 7.99 -8.61 8.14
N LEU A 166 8.10 -8.68 9.46
CA LEU A 166 7.09 -9.34 10.30
C LEU A 166 5.79 -8.55 10.26
N ASP A 167 4.78 -9.15 9.67
CA ASP A 167 3.39 -8.71 9.68
C ASP A 167 2.49 -9.90 9.40
N HIS A 168 1.26 -9.89 9.93
CA HIS A 168 0.30 -10.98 9.80
C HIS A 168 0.89 -12.36 10.18
N VAL A 169 1.75 -12.40 11.20
CA VAL A 169 2.52 -13.61 11.58
C VAL A 169 1.62 -14.81 11.91
N ALA A 170 0.43 -14.58 12.45
CA ALA A 170 -0.56 -15.65 12.72
C ALA A 170 -1.03 -16.37 11.44
N LEU A 171 -0.91 -15.75 10.28
CA LEU A 171 -1.42 -16.25 9.00
C LEU A 171 -0.30 -16.63 8.03
N LEU A 172 0.78 -15.83 8.00
CA LEU A 172 1.86 -15.97 7.01
C LEU A 172 3.08 -16.74 7.54
N GLY A 173 3.09 -16.97 8.85
CA GLY A 173 4.19 -17.68 9.54
C GLY A 173 5.00 -16.78 10.49
N PRO A 174 5.74 -17.41 11.42
CA PRO A 174 6.36 -16.73 12.55
C PRO A 174 7.66 -15.99 12.21
N ASP A 175 8.22 -16.21 11.04
CA ASP A 175 9.54 -15.71 10.63
C ASP A 175 9.53 -15.09 9.22
N VAL A 176 10.58 -14.31 8.93
CA VAL A 176 10.73 -13.61 7.64
C VAL A 176 10.85 -14.57 6.46
N ALA A 177 11.41 -15.76 6.67
CA ALA A 177 11.55 -16.78 5.62
C ALA A 177 10.18 -17.36 5.23
N SER A 178 9.29 -17.60 6.18
CA SER A 178 7.91 -18.05 5.92
C SER A 178 7.11 -16.98 5.17
N ILE A 179 7.20 -15.72 5.60
CA ILE A 179 6.55 -14.59 4.93
C ILE A 179 7.10 -14.41 3.51
N ALA A 180 8.43 -14.58 3.33
CA ALA A 180 9.06 -14.54 2.01
C ALA A 180 8.52 -15.62 1.07
N ARG A 181 8.32 -16.88 1.55
CA ARG A 181 7.73 -17.97 0.76
C ARG A 181 6.31 -17.65 0.31
N GLU A 182 5.47 -17.09 1.20
CA GLU A 182 4.12 -16.70 0.84
C GLU A 182 4.11 -15.61 -0.23
N LYS A 183 4.99 -14.59 -0.11
CA LYS A 183 5.07 -13.51 -1.09
C LYS A 183 5.71 -13.97 -2.40
N ALA A 184 6.72 -14.85 -2.36
CA ALA A 184 7.31 -15.46 -3.56
C ALA A 184 6.31 -16.28 -4.40
N GLY A 185 5.17 -16.66 -3.81
CA GLY A 185 4.09 -17.36 -4.53
C GLY A 185 3.45 -16.57 -5.69
N ILE A 186 3.73 -15.27 -5.83
CA ILE A 186 3.30 -14.50 -7.01
C ILE A 186 4.21 -14.73 -8.23
N ILE A 187 5.42 -15.27 -8.04
CA ILE A 187 6.37 -15.52 -9.11
C ILE A 187 5.80 -16.63 -10.03
N LYS A 188 5.87 -16.42 -11.34
CA LYS A 188 5.41 -17.38 -12.34
C LYS A 188 6.58 -17.85 -13.21
N GLU A 189 6.41 -19.03 -13.83
CA GLU A 189 7.45 -19.63 -14.68
C GLU A 189 7.92 -18.64 -15.76
N LYS A 190 9.22 -18.37 -15.81
CA LYS A 190 9.91 -17.50 -16.78
C LYS A 190 9.49 -16.01 -16.74
N ILE A 191 8.68 -15.61 -15.78
CA ILE A 191 8.26 -14.21 -15.64
C ILE A 191 9.26 -13.48 -14.73
N PRO A 192 9.83 -12.34 -15.14
CA PRO A 192 10.78 -11.60 -14.31
C PRO A 192 10.20 -11.15 -12.98
N VAL A 193 11.04 -11.21 -11.94
CA VAL A 193 10.74 -10.68 -10.61
C VAL A 193 11.78 -9.63 -10.21
N LEU A 194 11.31 -8.46 -9.80
CA LEU A 194 12.14 -7.38 -9.29
C LEU A 194 11.97 -7.28 -7.77
N LEU A 195 13.09 -7.20 -7.05
CA LEU A 195 13.10 -7.17 -5.59
C LEU A 195 13.52 -5.78 -5.11
N GLY A 196 12.74 -5.22 -4.21
CA GLY A 196 13.12 -4.01 -3.47
C GLY A 196 14.18 -4.31 -2.40
N ARG A 197 14.27 -3.43 -1.39
CA ARG A 197 15.21 -3.65 -0.28
C ARG A 197 14.70 -4.74 0.65
N ILE A 198 15.31 -5.89 0.57
CA ILE A 198 14.95 -7.10 1.31
C ILE A 198 16.19 -7.65 2.01
N GLU A 199 16.05 -8.00 3.29
CA GLU A 199 17.08 -8.65 4.09
C GLU A 199 17.55 -9.96 3.45
N LEU A 200 18.85 -10.28 3.58
CA LEU A 200 19.50 -11.38 2.87
C LEU A 200 18.79 -12.73 3.09
N GLU A 201 18.39 -13.04 4.31
CA GLU A 201 17.69 -14.29 4.65
C GLU A 201 16.38 -14.46 3.84
N ALA A 202 15.57 -13.42 3.79
CA ALA A 202 14.32 -13.44 3.06
C ALA A 202 14.55 -13.38 1.53
N GLN A 203 15.55 -12.61 1.08
CA GLN A 203 15.94 -12.53 -0.31
C GLN A 203 16.36 -13.87 -0.88
N GLU A 204 17.18 -14.66 -0.15
CA GLU A 204 17.61 -15.99 -0.57
C GLU A 204 16.43 -16.94 -0.82
N VAL A 205 15.41 -16.89 0.02
CA VAL A 205 14.18 -17.68 -0.17
C VAL A 205 13.47 -17.32 -1.48
N ILE A 206 13.35 -16.02 -1.77
CA ILE A 206 12.68 -15.54 -2.99
C ILE A 206 13.50 -15.91 -4.23
N VAL A 207 14.81 -15.71 -4.18
CA VAL A 207 15.73 -16.05 -5.29
C VAL A 207 15.73 -17.54 -5.59
N GLN A 208 15.69 -18.40 -4.55
CA GLN A 208 15.55 -19.85 -4.74
C GLN A 208 14.25 -20.23 -5.47
N GLU A 209 13.12 -19.61 -5.09
CA GLU A 209 11.84 -19.85 -5.75
C GLU A 209 11.86 -19.35 -7.21
N ALA A 210 12.41 -18.16 -7.45
CA ALA A 210 12.59 -17.63 -8.80
C ALA A 210 13.44 -18.56 -9.69
N HIS A 211 14.56 -19.07 -9.17
CA HIS A 211 15.41 -20.03 -9.89
C HIS A 211 14.65 -21.33 -10.18
N ARG A 212 13.86 -21.85 -9.23
CA ARG A 212 13.02 -23.04 -9.43
C ARG A 212 12.04 -22.87 -10.59
N LEU A 213 11.54 -21.65 -10.78
CA LEU A 213 10.61 -21.27 -11.84
C LEU A 213 11.31 -20.74 -13.11
N SER A 214 12.64 -20.76 -13.14
CA SER A 214 13.44 -20.16 -14.23
C SER A 214 13.06 -18.68 -14.50
N ALA A 215 12.60 -17.97 -13.48
CA ALA A 215 12.25 -16.56 -13.53
C ALA A 215 13.51 -15.69 -13.41
N PRO A 216 13.75 -14.74 -14.32
CA PRO A 216 14.81 -13.75 -14.15
C PRO A 216 14.61 -12.93 -12.88
N VAL A 217 15.70 -12.62 -12.17
CA VAL A 217 15.67 -11.84 -10.92
C VAL A 217 16.52 -10.60 -11.08
N GLU A 218 15.98 -9.45 -10.69
CA GLU A 218 16.73 -8.20 -10.50
C GLU A 218 16.55 -7.69 -9.08
N VAL A 219 17.63 -7.27 -8.42
CA VAL A 219 17.65 -6.94 -7.00
C VAL A 219 18.15 -5.52 -6.78
N LEU A 220 17.40 -4.73 -6.02
CA LEU A 220 17.84 -3.42 -5.54
C LEU A 220 19.09 -3.56 -4.68
N GLY A 221 20.12 -2.79 -5.03
CA GLY A 221 21.44 -2.83 -4.39
C GLY A 221 22.42 -3.78 -5.09
N GLN A 222 21.99 -4.50 -6.14
CA GLN A 222 22.83 -5.39 -6.94
C GLN A 222 22.72 -5.07 -8.43
N ASP A 223 21.53 -5.19 -9.02
CA ASP A 223 21.28 -5.00 -10.46
C ASP A 223 20.87 -3.57 -10.80
N PHE A 224 20.20 -2.91 -9.87
CA PHE A 224 19.91 -1.48 -9.89
C PHE A 224 20.17 -0.85 -8.52
N LEU A 225 20.68 0.38 -8.53
CA LEU A 225 21.16 1.06 -7.34
C LEU A 225 20.39 2.36 -7.13
N VAL A 226 20.10 2.68 -5.88
CA VAL A 226 19.63 4.00 -5.46
C VAL A 226 20.52 4.50 -4.33
N CYS A 227 20.84 5.79 -4.35
CA CYS A 227 21.60 6.43 -3.29
C CYS A 227 20.93 7.75 -2.90
N TYR A 228 20.38 7.81 -1.69
CA TYR A 228 19.80 9.03 -1.12
C TYR A 228 20.84 10.15 -1.07
N GLN A 229 20.42 11.37 -1.37
CA GLN A 229 21.24 12.58 -1.36
C GLN A 229 20.78 13.58 -0.31
N GLU A 230 19.54 14.04 -0.43
CA GLU A 230 18.96 15.04 0.46
C GLU A 230 17.43 15.01 0.46
N SER A 231 16.84 15.55 1.53
CA SER A 231 15.39 15.78 1.65
C SER A 231 15.04 17.23 1.29
N LEU A 232 14.12 17.40 0.33
CA LEU A 232 13.52 18.69 0.00
C LEU A 232 12.10 18.79 0.57
N VAL A 233 11.52 19.99 0.58
CA VAL A 233 10.15 20.21 1.09
C VAL A 233 9.14 19.28 0.41
N ASP A 234 9.33 19.00 -0.87
CA ASP A 234 8.38 18.32 -1.76
C ASP A 234 8.91 16.98 -2.32
N GLY A 235 9.86 16.33 -1.65
CA GLY A 235 10.37 15.02 -2.08
C GLY A 235 11.77 14.70 -1.58
N GLU A 236 12.25 13.52 -1.95
CA GLU A 236 13.60 13.05 -1.67
C GLU A 236 14.44 13.06 -2.94
N VAL A 237 15.65 13.65 -2.88
CA VAL A 237 16.62 13.63 -3.98
C VAL A 237 17.52 12.41 -3.82
N PHE A 238 17.74 11.69 -4.91
CA PHE A 238 18.57 10.49 -4.94
C PHE A 238 19.20 10.27 -6.31
N THR A 239 20.23 9.44 -6.40
CA THR A 239 20.73 8.94 -7.68
C THR A 239 20.17 7.53 -7.93
N TYR A 240 19.92 7.23 -9.20
CA TYR A 240 19.53 5.91 -9.71
C TYR A 240 20.50 5.46 -10.79
N GLN A 241 20.89 4.20 -10.78
CA GLN A 241 21.71 3.54 -11.79
C GLN A 241 21.23 2.11 -12.00
N SER A 242 21.29 1.62 -13.26
CA SER A 242 21.05 0.21 -13.59
C SER A 242 21.92 -0.21 -14.79
N GLN A 243 21.85 -1.47 -15.20
CA GLN A 243 22.54 -1.91 -16.42
C GLN A 243 22.11 -1.13 -17.68
N ASN A 244 20.88 -0.63 -17.69
CA ASN A 244 20.26 0.04 -18.83
C ASN A 244 20.26 1.58 -18.70
N ARG A 245 20.67 2.11 -17.54
CA ARG A 245 20.79 3.55 -17.25
C ARG A 245 22.11 3.87 -16.60
N SER A 246 22.84 4.82 -17.17
CA SER A 246 23.90 5.50 -16.42
C SER A 246 23.32 6.23 -15.22
N GLU A 247 24.16 6.54 -14.24
CA GLU A 247 23.73 7.29 -13.05
C GLU A 247 22.99 8.57 -13.42
N VAL A 248 21.82 8.75 -12.82
CA VAL A 248 20.94 9.90 -13.01
C VAL A 248 20.42 10.40 -11.67
N GLN A 249 20.44 11.72 -11.45
CA GLN A 249 19.86 12.32 -10.26
C GLN A 249 18.35 12.55 -10.47
N LEU A 250 17.54 12.09 -9.52
CA LEU A 250 16.09 12.12 -9.56
C LEU A 250 15.54 12.66 -8.24
N LYS A 251 14.25 13.02 -8.25
CA LYS A 251 13.49 13.41 -7.05
C LYS A 251 12.17 12.65 -7.01
N THR A 252 11.85 12.01 -5.87
CA THR A 252 10.54 11.42 -5.67
C THR A 252 9.50 12.52 -5.39
N GLY A 253 8.22 12.27 -5.70
CA GLY A 253 7.14 13.17 -5.29
C GLY A 253 6.50 12.78 -3.96
N LEU A 254 6.88 11.63 -3.37
CA LEU A 254 6.45 11.20 -2.05
C LEU A 254 7.55 11.45 -1.03
N LEU A 255 7.13 11.85 0.18
CA LEU A 255 8.04 12.12 1.29
C LEU A 255 8.45 10.84 2.02
N GLY A 256 9.67 10.82 2.54
CA GLY A 256 10.22 9.75 3.37
C GLY A 256 11.40 9.02 2.73
N LEU A 257 12.44 8.75 3.53
CA LEU A 257 13.67 8.12 3.06
C LEU A 257 13.43 6.79 2.34
N TYR A 258 12.47 5.99 2.84
CA TYR A 258 12.06 4.72 2.24
C TYR A 258 11.39 4.86 0.87
N GLN A 259 10.97 6.07 0.49
CA GLN A 259 10.39 6.31 -0.84
C GLN A 259 11.45 6.27 -1.94
N VAL A 260 12.72 6.48 -1.60
CA VAL A 260 13.84 6.34 -2.55
C VAL A 260 13.91 4.90 -3.08
N ASP A 261 13.81 3.91 -2.18
CA ASP A 261 13.80 2.49 -2.56
C ASP A 261 12.54 2.13 -3.37
N ASN A 262 11.36 2.63 -2.94
CA ASN A 262 10.10 2.40 -3.66
C ASN A 262 10.12 3.01 -5.07
N ALA A 263 10.65 4.22 -5.22
CA ALA A 263 10.81 4.92 -6.49
C ALA A 263 11.81 4.20 -7.40
N GLY A 264 12.95 3.75 -6.85
CA GLY A 264 13.94 2.97 -7.58
C GLY A 264 13.39 1.66 -8.13
N LEU A 265 12.63 0.91 -7.30
CA LEU A 265 11.96 -0.31 -7.74
C LEU A 265 10.89 -0.01 -8.82
N ALA A 266 10.14 1.06 -8.67
CA ALA A 266 9.15 1.48 -9.66
C ALA A 266 9.79 1.84 -11.01
N LEU A 267 10.95 2.52 -11.00
CA LEU A 267 11.68 2.85 -12.22
C LEU A 267 12.27 1.61 -12.89
N ALA A 268 12.82 0.68 -12.11
CA ALA A 268 13.30 -0.61 -12.64
C ALA A 268 12.17 -1.41 -13.30
N LEU A 269 10.99 -1.48 -12.67
CA LEU A 269 9.79 -2.11 -13.26
C LEU A 269 9.33 -1.41 -14.55
N CYS A 270 9.35 -0.09 -14.58
CA CYS A 270 9.02 0.70 -15.76
C CYS A 270 9.99 0.42 -16.91
N ASP A 271 11.30 0.39 -16.63
CA ASP A 271 12.33 0.08 -17.60
C ASP A 271 12.17 -1.34 -18.14
N ALA A 272 11.94 -2.33 -17.28
CA ALA A 272 11.69 -3.72 -17.69
C ALA A 272 10.42 -3.84 -18.56
N PHE A 273 9.35 -3.14 -18.21
CA PHE A 273 8.11 -3.10 -19.00
C PHE A 273 8.33 -2.50 -20.39
N PHE A 274 9.07 -1.42 -20.52
CA PHE A 274 9.34 -0.79 -21.79
C PHE A 274 10.29 -1.63 -22.66
N GLN A 275 11.30 -2.27 -22.07
CA GLN A 275 12.20 -3.17 -22.78
C GLN A 275 11.49 -4.39 -23.35
N GLU A 276 10.62 -5.04 -22.57
CA GLU A 276 9.84 -6.18 -23.03
C GLU A 276 8.98 -5.81 -24.25
N ARG A 277 8.50 -4.58 -24.32
CA ARG A 277 7.69 -4.06 -25.43
C ARG A 277 8.51 -3.42 -26.54
N GLY A 278 9.81 -3.42 -26.46
CA GLY A 278 10.69 -2.80 -27.46
C GLY A 278 10.55 -1.26 -27.52
N LEU A 279 10.09 -0.65 -26.44
CA LEU A 279 9.95 0.81 -26.32
C LEU A 279 11.22 1.44 -25.76
N SER A 280 11.48 2.70 -26.12
CA SER A 280 12.59 3.47 -25.52
C SER A 280 12.29 3.76 -24.05
N LEU A 281 13.33 3.71 -23.23
CA LEU A 281 13.24 4.10 -21.81
C LEU A 281 12.85 5.58 -21.66
N LEU A 282 12.26 5.92 -20.51
CA LEU A 282 11.94 7.31 -20.19
C LEU A 282 13.24 8.13 -20.07
N SER A 283 13.21 9.35 -20.58
CA SER A 283 14.25 10.34 -20.30
C SER A 283 14.18 10.82 -18.84
N GLN A 284 15.23 11.46 -18.36
CA GLN A 284 15.24 12.08 -17.03
C GLN A 284 14.10 13.09 -16.86
N ASP A 285 13.86 13.92 -17.87
CA ASP A 285 12.80 14.94 -17.82
C ASP A 285 11.41 14.32 -17.72
N GLU A 286 11.14 13.23 -18.44
CA GLU A 286 9.87 12.49 -18.34
C GLU A 286 9.66 11.88 -16.94
N ILE A 287 10.72 11.34 -16.32
CA ILE A 287 10.66 10.81 -14.95
C ILE A 287 10.37 11.94 -13.95
N ILE A 288 11.09 13.06 -14.07
CA ILE A 288 10.85 14.24 -13.21
C ILE A 288 9.42 14.75 -13.38
N GLN A 289 8.93 14.86 -14.61
CA GLN A 289 7.55 15.25 -14.89
C GLN A 289 6.55 14.28 -14.24
N ALA A 290 6.72 12.98 -14.42
CA ALA A 290 5.85 11.95 -13.87
C ALA A 290 5.77 12.07 -12.34
N TRP A 291 6.91 12.17 -11.66
CA TRP A 291 6.95 12.15 -10.21
C TRP A 291 6.62 13.49 -9.54
N SER A 292 6.67 14.61 -10.28
CA SER A 292 6.26 15.91 -9.75
C SER A 292 4.78 15.98 -9.33
N GLN A 293 3.94 15.07 -9.83
CA GLN A 293 2.50 15.01 -9.57
C GLN A 293 2.08 13.79 -8.76
N VAL A 294 3.05 12.91 -8.39
CA VAL A 294 2.70 11.69 -7.67
C VAL A 294 2.19 12.00 -6.28
N GLN A 295 1.06 11.41 -5.92
CA GLN A 295 0.45 11.52 -4.60
C GLN A 295 -0.07 10.14 -4.17
N TRP A 296 0.05 9.85 -2.88
CA TRP A 296 -0.53 8.65 -2.27
C TRP A 296 -0.99 8.98 -0.85
N PRO A 297 -2.30 9.16 -0.63
CA PRO A 297 -2.84 9.53 0.68
C PRO A 297 -2.40 8.56 1.78
N GLY A 298 -2.12 9.12 2.97
CA GLY A 298 -1.67 8.35 4.13
C GLY A 298 -0.23 7.83 4.05
N ARG A 299 0.63 8.41 3.21
CA ARG A 299 2.08 8.16 3.17
C ARG A 299 2.82 9.48 3.35
N LEU A 300 3.17 9.82 4.59
CA LEU A 300 3.66 11.14 5.01
C LEU A 300 2.86 12.28 4.35
N GLU A 301 1.54 12.12 4.32
CA GLU A 301 0.62 13.07 3.73
C GLU A 301 0.52 14.33 4.61
N ILE A 302 0.97 15.47 4.09
CA ILE A 302 0.83 16.76 4.77
C ILE A 302 -0.60 17.27 4.57
N ILE A 303 -1.40 17.27 5.65
CA ILE A 303 -2.78 17.78 5.64
C ILE A 303 -2.82 19.27 5.90
N SER A 304 -1.89 19.79 6.69
CA SER A 304 -1.77 21.21 7.02
C SER A 304 -0.31 21.56 7.26
N THR A 305 0.07 22.76 6.88
CA THR A 305 1.40 23.30 7.13
C THR A 305 1.43 24.27 8.34
N GLN A 306 0.24 24.75 8.78
CA GLN A 306 0.09 25.65 9.92
C GLN A 306 -1.23 25.37 10.65
N PRO A 307 -1.21 24.59 11.75
CA PRO A 307 -0.08 23.80 12.29
C PRO A 307 0.34 22.67 11.35
N LEU A 308 1.60 22.22 11.44
CA LEU A 308 2.07 21.10 10.62
C LEU A 308 1.44 19.79 11.11
N ILE A 309 0.61 19.17 10.25
CA ILE A 309 -0.08 17.90 10.52
C ILE A 309 0.22 16.93 9.40
N ILE A 310 0.77 15.77 9.76
CA ILE A 310 1.15 14.70 8.84
C ILE A 310 0.39 13.42 9.18
N LEU A 311 -0.10 12.73 8.15
CA LEU A 311 -0.70 11.40 8.26
C LEU A 311 0.22 10.34 7.64
N ASP A 312 0.47 9.25 8.37
CA ASP A 312 1.20 8.10 7.83
C ASP A 312 0.61 6.77 8.29
N GLY A 313 0.47 5.83 7.35
CA GLY A 313 -0.16 4.53 7.56
C GLY A 313 0.77 3.45 8.11
N ALA A 314 1.91 3.77 8.71
CA ALA A 314 2.78 2.79 9.37
C ALA A 314 2.02 2.09 10.50
N HIS A 315 1.97 0.74 10.45
CA HIS A 315 1.14 -0.06 11.35
C HIS A 315 1.78 -1.41 11.73
N ASN A 316 3.07 -1.53 11.51
CA ASN A 316 3.90 -2.64 11.96
C ASN A 316 5.31 -2.13 12.29
N PRO A 317 6.11 -2.85 13.09
CA PRO A 317 7.44 -2.40 13.49
C PRO A 317 8.36 -2.10 12.29
N HIS A 318 8.29 -2.92 11.25
CA HIS A 318 9.09 -2.76 10.03
C HIS A 318 8.74 -1.49 9.21
N ALA A 319 7.55 -0.89 9.41
CA ALA A 319 7.17 0.41 8.83
C ALA A 319 7.47 1.58 9.78
N VAL A 320 7.32 1.36 11.09
CA VAL A 320 7.55 2.40 12.10
C VAL A 320 9.02 2.81 12.16
N SER A 321 9.97 1.87 12.09
CA SER A 321 11.41 2.16 12.16
C SER A 321 11.86 3.13 11.05
N PRO A 322 11.64 2.89 9.74
CA PRO A 322 12.02 3.85 8.69
C PRO A 322 11.25 5.19 8.75
N LEU A 323 10.03 5.17 9.30
CA LEU A 323 9.28 6.41 9.54
C LEU A 323 9.96 7.26 10.62
N ILE A 324 10.42 6.65 11.71
CA ILE A 324 11.20 7.32 12.76
C ILE A 324 12.48 7.93 12.19
N GLU A 325 13.25 7.17 11.41
CA GLU A 325 14.46 7.66 10.73
C GLU A 325 14.14 8.88 9.85
N THR A 326 13.05 8.82 9.10
CA THR A 326 12.59 9.95 8.28
C THR A 326 12.23 11.17 9.13
N LEU A 327 11.56 10.98 10.27
CA LEU A 327 11.22 12.09 11.17
C LEU A 327 12.45 12.72 11.80
N GLN A 328 13.45 11.93 12.14
CA GLN A 328 14.72 12.38 12.67
C GLN A 328 15.52 13.19 11.65
N GLU A 329 15.56 12.74 10.41
CA GLU A 329 16.29 13.42 9.33
C GLU A 329 15.58 14.71 8.87
N ARG A 330 14.30 14.61 8.49
CA ARG A 330 13.56 15.72 7.87
C ARG A 330 13.09 16.79 8.85
N TYR A 331 12.77 16.38 10.09
CA TYR A 331 12.11 17.21 11.09
C TYR A 331 12.88 17.27 12.41
N ALA A 332 14.23 17.17 12.34
CA ALA A 332 15.13 17.16 13.49
C ALA A 332 14.91 18.35 14.44
N GLN A 333 14.56 19.53 13.90
CA GLN A 333 14.43 20.77 14.66
C GLN A 333 13.03 20.99 15.25
N LEU A 334 12.07 20.09 14.97
CA LEU A 334 10.70 20.22 15.44
C LEU A 334 10.41 19.30 16.63
N ASP A 335 9.66 19.80 17.60
CA ASP A 335 9.06 18.95 18.62
C ASP A 335 7.96 18.11 17.99
N LYS A 336 7.93 16.81 18.28
CA LYS A 336 7.05 15.86 17.62
C LYS A 336 5.97 15.42 18.60
N GLN A 337 4.70 15.62 18.22
CA GLN A 337 3.56 14.99 18.87
C GLN A 337 3.10 13.82 17.99
N VAL A 338 2.97 12.63 18.58
CA VAL A 338 2.53 11.43 17.87
C VAL A 338 1.20 10.97 18.47
N LEU A 339 0.15 10.98 17.67
CA LEU A 339 -1.14 10.40 18.02
C LEU A 339 -1.23 9.00 17.37
N PHE A 340 -1.26 7.97 18.21
CA PHE A 340 -1.09 6.59 17.77
C PHE A 340 -2.24 5.69 18.22
N THR A 341 -2.65 4.80 17.33
CA THR A 341 -3.50 3.64 17.61
C THR A 341 -3.32 2.59 16.53
N CYS A 342 -3.68 1.35 16.81
CA CYS A 342 -3.68 0.29 15.80
C CYS A 342 -4.83 -0.71 16.02
N ILE A 343 -4.97 -1.68 15.12
CA ILE A 343 -5.92 -2.79 15.29
C ILE A 343 -5.27 -3.91 16.12
N GLN A 344 -6.10 -4.73 16.78
CA GLN A 344 -5.68 -5.77 17.74
C GLN A 344 -4.75 -6.84 17.16
N THR A 345 -4.75 -7.03 15.83
CA THR A 345 -3.89 -8.02 15.17
C THR A 345 -2.46 -7.54 14.95
N LYS A 346 -2.12 -6.32 15.35
CA LYS A 346 -0.79 -5.71 15.17
C LYS A 346 0.04 -5.77 16.46
N ALA A 347 1.36 -5.75 16.31
CA ALA A 347 2.35 -5.80 17.40
C ALA A 347 2.44 -4.44 18.11
N ILE A 348 1.39 -4.06 18.87
CA ILE A 348 1.28 -2.74 19.50
C ILE A 348 2.45 -2.45 20.44
N GLU A 349 2.87 -3.43 21.27
CA GLU A 349 3.94 -3.24 22.24
C GLU A 349 5.27 -2.89 21.58
N GLU A 350 5.64 -3.63 20.52
CA GLU A 350 6.89 -3.40 19.78
C GLU A 350 6.87 -2.01 19.10
N MET A 351 5.72 -1.61 18.52
CA MET A 351 5.61 -0.28 17.92
C MET A 351 5.69 0.83 18.97
N LEU A 352 5.09 0.65 20.15
CA LEU A 352 5.19 1.63 21.23
C LEU A 352 6.62 1.78 21.73
N ASP A 353 7.36 0.68 21.86
CA ASP A 353 8.77 0.71 22.28
C ASP A 353 9.61 1.50 21.27
N LEU A 354 9.41 1.30 19.96
CA LEU A 354 10.06 2.10 18.92
C LEU A 354 9.70 3.60 19.02
N TRP A 355 8.41 3.94 19.21
CA TRP A 355 7.99 5.34 19.34
C TRP A 355 8.58 6.02 20.58
N LEU A 356 8.79 5.29 21.68
CA LEU A 356 9.41 5.80 22.90
C LEU A 356 10.91 6.10 22.74
N GLU A 357 11.57 5.49 21.74
CA GLU A 357 12.98 5.78 21.41
C GLU A 357 13.13 7.08 20.57
N LEU A 358 12.05 7.63 20.02
CA LEU A 358 12.09 8.86 19.22
C LEU A 358 12.32 10.07 20.12
N GLU A 359 13.54 10.60 20.11
CA GLU A 359 13.91 11.79 20.89
C GLU A 359 13.07 13.02 20.52
N GLY A 360 12.69 13.80 21.53
CA GLY A 360 11.88 15.01 21.34
C GLY A 360 10.43 14.74 20.94
N SER A 361 9.94 13.51 21.15
CA SER A 361 8.56 13.15 20.86
C SER A 361 7.68 13.05 22.11
N GLN A 362 6.39 13.34 21.93
CA GLN A 362 5.33 13.10 22.91
C GLN A 362 4.31 12.16 22.28
N LEU A 363 4.26 10.92 22.76
CA LEU A 363 3.36 9.89 22.28
C LEU A 363 2.05 9.92 23.08
N THR A 364 0.91 10.04 22.39
CA THR A 364 -0.43 9.92 22.96
C THR A 364 -1.17 8.75 22.35
N LEU A 365 -1.67 7.84 23.18
CA LEU A 365 -2.53 6.75 22.74
C LEU A 365 -3.96 7.18 22.57
N THR A 366 -4.64 6.58 21.58
CA THR A 366 -6.06 6.77 21.35
C THR A 366 -6.70 5.48 20.82
N THR A 367 -8.01 5.51 20.60
CA THR A 367 -8.74 4.46 19.87
C THR A 367 -9.70 5.10 18.85
N PHE A 368 -10.27 4.28 17.97
CA PHE A 368 -11.17 4.74 16.90
C PHE A 368 -12.32 3.75 16.68
N GLU A 369 -13.33 4.17 15.94
CA GLU A 369 -14.53 3.38 15.68
C GLU A 369 -14.27 2.31 14.60
N ASP A 370 -13.83 1.12 15.02
CA ASP A 370 -13.67 -0.06 14.18
C ASP A 370 -13.77 -1.32 15.08
N PRO A 371 -14.48 -2.38 14.68
CA PRO A 371 -14.61 -3.59 15.50
C PRO A 371 -13.29 -4.32 15.74
N ARG A 372 -12.24 -4.03 14.95
CA ARG A 372 -10.89 -4.59 15.10
C ARG A 372 -9.98 -3.74 15.96
N ALA A 373 -10.37 -2.49 16.28
CA ALA A 373 -9.59 -1.60 17.12
C ALA A 373 -9.58 -2.10 18.58
N TYR A 374 -8.56 -1.72 19.32
CA TYR A 374 -8.59 -1.87 20.78
C TYR A 374 -9.69 -0.99 21.36
N SER A 375 -10.40 -1.51 22.35
CA SER A 375 -11.40 -0.72 23.10
C SER A 375 -10.77 0.42 23.89
N VAL A 376 -11.56 1.41 24.29
CA VAL A 376 -11.11 2.51 25.15
C VAL A 376 -10.44 1.99 26.43
N LYS A 377 -11.02 0.93 27.04
CA LYS A 377 -10.48 0.35 28.27
C LYS A 377 -9.12 -0.29 28.04
N GLU A 378 -8.96 -1.09 26.99
CA GLU A 378 -7.68 -1.74 26.66
C GLU A 378 -6.59 -0.71 26.35
N THR A 379 -6.89 0.32 25.56
CA THR A 379 -5.91 1.38 25.25
C THR A 379 -5.53 2.20 26.48
N GLN A 380 -6.46 2.42 27.42
CA GLN A 380 -6.16 3.07 28.70
C GLN A 380 -5.27 2.21 29.59
N GLU A 381 -5.50 0.90 29.64
CA GLU A 381 -4.66 -0.04 30.39
C GLU A 381 -3.23 -0.08 29.82
N ILE A 382 -3.08 -0.16 28.49
CA ILE A 382 -1.77 -0.11 27.82
C ILE A 382 -1.07 1.23 28.08
N ALA A 383 -1.79 2.35 27.96
CA ALA A 383 -1.26 3.67 28.22
C ALA A 383 -0.75 3.81 29.67
N LEU A 384 -1.51 3.32 30.65
CA LEU A 384 -1.11 3.31 32.05
C LEU A 384 0.14 2.47 32.30
N GLN A 385 0.23 1.29 31.70
CA GLN A 385 1.39 0.37 31.83
C GLN A 385 2.67 1.00 31.27
N LYS A 386 2.56 1.72 30.15
CA LYS A 386 3.69 2.38 29.47
C LYS A 386 3.95 3.81 29.98
N GLY A 387 3.14 4.31 30.92
CA GLY A 387 3.26 5.70 31.41
C GLY A 387 2.91 6.78 30.39
N LEU A 388 2.04 6.45 29.43
CA LEU A 388 1.67 7.31 28.32
C LEU A 388 0.32 8.01 28.58
N PRO A 389 0.10 9.22 28.04
CA PRO A 389 -1.21 9.84 28.00
C PRO A 389 -2.15 9.08 27.06
N HIS A 390 -3.43 9.03 27.45
CA HIS A 390 -4.53 8.54 26.60
C HIS A 390 -5.57 9.64 26.44
N GLN A 391 -5.98 9.92 25.20
CA GLN A 391 -6.97 10.95 24.90
C GLN A 391 -7.85 10.55 23.71
N GLU A 392 -9.12 10.96 23.72
CA GLU A 392 -10.02 10.81 22.57
C GLU A 392 -9.49 11.65 21.40
N TRP A 393 -9.37 11.08 20.23
CA TRP A 393 -8.64 11.67 19.10
C TRP A 393 -9.28 12.93 18.52
N LYS A 394 -10.64 13.04 18.48
CA LYS A 394 -11.31 14.25 17.96
C LYS A 394 -11.05 15.45 18.90
N LEU A 395 -11.09 15.20 20.20
CA LEU A 395 -10.77 16.20 21.20
C LEU A 395 -9.29 16.62 21.14
N PHE A 396 -8.39 15.62 21.01
CA PHE A 396 -6.95 15.87 20.85
C PHE A 396 -6.68 16.75 19.63
N LEU A 397 -7.21 16.37 18.44
CA LEU A 397 -7.02 17.11 17.20
C LEU A 397 -7.65 18.52 17.26
N THR A 398 -8.83 18.66 17.85
CA THR A 398 -9.48 19.97 18.01
C THR A 398 -8.60 20.89 18.86
N ASN A 399 -8.12 20.41 20.00
CA ASN A 399 -7.23 21.18 20.87
C ASN A 399 -5.91 21.54 20.19
N TYR A 400 -5.34 20.60 19.41
CA TYR A 400 -4.10 20.84 18.67
C TYR A 400 -4.27 21.92 17.60
N ILE A 401 -5.36 21.87 16.85
CA ILE A 401 -5.66 22.85 15.81
C ILE A 401 -5.99 24.22 16.40
N GLU A 402 -6.70 24.29 17.55
CA GLU A 402 -7.12 25.55 18.20
C GLU A 402 -6.02 26.21 19.03
N LYS A 403 -5.01 25.44 19.44
CA LYS A 403 -3.84 25.96 20.11
C LYS A 403 -3.12 26.93 19.18
N GLU A 404 -2.77 28.12 19.63
CA GLU A 404 -1.85 28.98 18.90
C GLU A 404 -0.55 28.20 18.68
N SER A 405 -0.39 27.68 17.47
CA SER A 405 0.70 26.78 17.14
C SER A 405 2.03 27.53 17.26
N GLN A 406 2.91 27.05 18.12
CA GLN A 406 4.31 27.41 18.01
C GLN A 406 4.80 26.82 16.67
N GLN A 407 5.50 27.62 15.88
CA GLN A 407 6.05 27.20 14.55
C GLN A 407 7.03 26.01 14.64
N SER A 408 7.29 25.53 15.85
CA SER A 408 8.25 24.46 16.16
C SER A 408 7.65 23.07 16.32
N ASP A 409 6.32 22.90 16.20
CA ASP A 409 5.66 21.63 16.50
C ASP A 409 5.17 20.92 15.24
N LEU A 410 5.33 19.59 15.22
CA LEU A 410 4.78 18.68 14.21
C LEU A 410 3.83 17.70 14.89
N LEU A 411 2.64 17.51 14.34
CA LEU A 411 1.76 16.41 14.70
C LEU A 411 1.82 15.31 13.64
N LEU A 412 2.21 14.11 14.06
CA LEU A 412 2.04 12.89 13.29
C LEU A 412 0.84 12.11 13.82
N VAL A 413 -0.06 11.69 12.91
CA VAL A 413 -1.12 10.72 13.21
C VAL A 413 -0.83 9.43 12.47
N THR A 414 -0.78 8.28 13.18
CA THR A 414 -0.29 7.04 12.59
C THR A 414 -0.82 5.79 13.29
N GLY A 415 -0.54 4.59 12.73
CA GLY A 415 -0.74 3.28 13.32
C GLY A 415 -1.85 2.44 12.67
N SER A 416 -2.75 3.04 11.85
CA SER A 416 -3.76 2.30 11.10
C SER A 416 -4.33 3.11 9.95
N LEU A 417 -4.37 2.56 8.74
CA LEU A 417 -5.03 3.21 7.61
C LEU A 417 -6.53 3.43 7.85
N TYR A 418 -7.19 2.54 8.57
CA TYR A 418 -8.62 2.70 8.94
C TYR A 418 -8.84 3.87 9.90
N PHE A 419 -7.90 4.10 10.82
CA PHE A 419 -7.88 5.27 11.67
C PHE A 419 -7.63 6.54 10.86
N LEU A 420 -6.62 6.53 9.99
CA LEU A 420 -6.30 7.67 9.14
C LEU A 420 -7.47 8.10 8.25
N ALA A 421 -8.27 7.18 7.75
CA ALA A 421 -9.47 7.49 6.98
C ALA A 421 -10.43 8.41 7.75
N GLN A 422 -10.69 8.10 9.03
CA GLN A 422 -11.56 8.90 9.91
C GLN A 422 -10.92 10.25 10.27
N VAL A 423 -9.63 10.23 10.61
CA VAL A 423 -8.88 11.45 10.95
C VAL A 423 -8.80 12.40 9.76
N ARG A 424 -8.47 11.89 8.57
CA ARG A 424 -8.35 12.69 7.35
C ARG A 424 -9.66 13.41 7.01
N ALA A 425 -10.78 12.69 7.04
CA ALA A 425 -12.09 13.29 6.81
C ALA A 425 -12.40 14.41 7.81
N PHE A 426 -12.15 14.16 9.10
CA PHE A 426 -12.33 15.15 10.18
C PHE A 426 -11.45 16.39 9.99
N LEU A 427 -10.15 16.21 9.68
CA LEU A 427 -9.22 17.32 9.52
C LEU A 427 -9.56 18.18 8.30
N ILE A 428 -9.89 17.58 7.16
CA ILE A 428 -10.29 18.32 5.95
C ILE A 428 -11.53 19.16 6.23
N GLU A 429 -12.55 18.61 6.91
CA GLU A 429 -13.75 19.36 7.29
C GLU A 429 -13.44 20.52 8.23
N LYS A 430 -12.61 20.30 9.25
CA LYS A 430 -12.25 21.33 10.24
C LYS A 430 -11.39 22.44 9.64
N ILE A 431 -10.41 22.10 8.81
CA ILE A 431 -9.49 23.07 8.19
C ILE A 431 -10.21 23.90 7.13
N SER A 432 -11.11 23.29 6.34
CA SER A 432 -11.90 24.01 5.33
C SER A 432 -12.89 25.02 5.89
N ARG A 433 -13.22 24.96 7.18
CA ARG A 433 -14.12 25.90 7.88
C ARG A 433 -13.40 27.06 8.54
N ARG A 434 -12.06 27.11 8.50
CA ARG A 434 -11.21 28.22 8.95
C ARG A 434 -10.86 29.15 7.79
#